data_5165672800b659a32b45b9567c5355e6
#
_entry.id   5165672800b659a32b45b9567c5355e6
#
_cell.length_a   1.000
_cell.length_b   1.000
_cell.length_c   1.000
_cell.angle_alpha   90.00
_cell.angle_beta   90.00
_cell.angle_gamma   90.00
#
_symmetry.space_group_name_H-M   'P 1'
#
loop_
_entity.id
_entity.type
_entity.pdbx_description
1 polymer ?
#
loop_
_entity_poly.entity_id
_entity_poly.type
_entity_poly.pdbx_seq_one_letter_code
_entity_poly.pdbx_strand_id
1 'polypeptide(L)'
;GVTLRTVSIAAAVRQHFQDIGHDEKVTDVTYENAQARERTQVLMDIANQQNGIVVGTGDLSELALGWATYNGDHMSMYGVNGSIPKTLVRYLVRHAADTCGDEALAAVLYDILDTPVSPELLPAEEDGTIAQKTEDLVGPYELHDFFLYHFIRYGCPPRKILHLAELAFAGRYDRAAILKWLRTFFRRFFQQQFKRSCLPDGPKVGSVTL
;
A
#
# COMPACT_ATOMS: atom_id res chain seq x y z
N GLY A 1 11.26 19.85 -11.86
CA GLY A 1 12.26 19.22 -11.01
C GLY A 1 11.86 19.25 -9.53
N VAL A 2 12.35 18.30 -8.77
CA VAL A 2 12.12 18.19 -7.33
C VAL A 2 13.48 18.16 -6.62
N THR A 3 13.51 18.56 -5.35
CA THR A 3 14.71 18.42 -4.52
C THR A 3 14.73 17.02 -3.90
N LEU A 4 15.75 16.24 -4.21
CA LEU A 4 15.97 14.93 -3.58
C LEU A 4 16.83 15.11 -2.32
N ARG A 5 16.35 14.54 -1.20
CA ARG A 5 17.10 14.44 0.06
C ARG A 5 17.14 12.99 0.50
N THR A 6 18.33 12.45 0.67
CA THR A 6 18.56 11.09 1.18
C THR A 6 18.96 11.14 2.65
N VAL A 7 18.24 10.41 3.51
CA VAL A 7 18.50 10.29 4.94
C VAL A 7 18.58 8.82 5.30
N SER A 8 19.72 8.38 5.85
CA SER A 8 19.87 7.01 6.34
C SER A 8 19.21 6.86 7.69
N ILE A 9 18.33 5.89 7.85
CA ILE A 9 17.68 5.53 9.11
C ILE A 9 18.41 4.39 9.84
N ALA A 10 19.42 3.78 9.22
CA ALA A 10 20.03 2.54 9.70
C ALA A 10 20.63 2.63 11.12
N ALA A 11 21.24 3.76 11.49
CA ALA A 11 21.81 3.94 12.82
C ALA A 11 20.73 4.07 13.90
N ALA A 12 19.68 4.85 13.62
CA ALA A 12 18.55 5.04 14.54
C ALA A 12 17.80 3.74 14.78
N VAL A 13 17.49 2.99 13.71
CA VAL A 13 16.81 1.69 13.80
C VAL A 13 17.65 0.67 14.59
N ARG A 14 18.97 0.61 14.37
CA ARG A 14 19.84 -0.27 15.16
C ARG A 14 19.84 0.09 16.64
N GLN A 15 19.92 1.39 16.96
CA GLN A 15 19.84 1.83 18.35
C GLN A 15 18.51 1.45 18.97
N HIS A 16 17.40 1.67 18.24
CA HIS A 16 16.07 1.27 18.69
C HIS A 16 15.96 -0.24 18.97
N PHE A 17 16.52 -1.09 18.09
CA PHE A 17 16.53 -2.55 18.35
C PHE A 17 17.30 -2.91 19.61
N GLN A 18 18.44 -2.28 19.86
CA GLN A 18 19.20 -2.48 21.11
C GLN A 18 18.38 -2.07 22.33
N ASP A 19 17.72 -0.91 22.27
CA ASP A 19 16.93 -0.37 23.39
C ASP A 19 15.74 -1.28 23.76
N ILE A 20 15.10 -1.90 22.76
CA ILE A 20 13.97 -2.83 23.00
C ILE A 20 14.38 -4.31 23.13
N GLY A 21 15.69 -4.62 22.99
CA GLY A 21 16.20 -5.99 23.06
C GLY A 21 15.79 -6.88 21.87
N HIS A 22 15.56 -6.28 20.68
CA HIS A 22 15.25 -7.03 19.46
C HIS A 22 16.52 -7.41 18.71
N ASP A 23 16.62 -8.69 18.29
CA ASP A 23 17.72 -9.14 17.44
C ASP A 23 17.50 -8.69 16.00
N GLU A 24 18.38 -7.87 15.45
CA GLU A 24 18.29 -7.34 14.07
C GLU A 24 18.35 -8.40 12.98
N LYS A 25 18.73 -9.64 13.31
CA LYS A 25 18.69 -10.78 12.39
C LYS A 25 17.30 -11.41 12.25
N VAL A 26 16.38 -11.07 13.16
CA VAL A 26 14.99 -11.56 13.13
C VAL A 26 14.14 -10.59 12.32
N THR A 27 13.86 -10.93 11.08
CA THR A 27 13.09 -10.11 10.12
C THR A 27 11.58 -10.33 10.28
N ASP A 28 11.07 -10.06 11.48
CA ASP A 28 9.66 -10.18 11.82
C ASP A 28 8.89 -8.84 11.67
N VAL A 29 7.63 -8.82 12.10
CA VAL A 29 6.79 -7.61 12.09
C VAL A 29 7.38 -6.46 12.92
N THR A 30 8.19 -6.73 13.94
CA THR A 30 8.87 -5.71 14.74
C THR A 30 9.96 -5.03 13.92
N TYR A 31 10.74 -5.85 13.18
CA TYR A 31 11.77 -5.37 12.27
C TYR A 31 11.21 -4.42 11.20
N GLU A 32 10.12 -4.82 10.54
CA GLU A 32 9.47 -3.97 9.53
C GLU A 32 8.86 -2.69 10.14
N ASN A 33 8.08 -2.85 11.22
CA ASN A 33 7.37 -1.72 11.83
C ASN A 33 8.30 -0.66 12.43
N ALA A 34 9.44 -1.04 12.99
CA ALA A 34 10.42 -0.10 13.53
C ALA A 34 10.99 0.80 12.42
N GLN A 35 11.34 0.22 11.28
CA GLN A 35 11.83 0.97 10.12
C GLN A 35 10.75 1.90 9.54
N ALA A 36 9.52 1.43 9.40
CA ALA A 36 8.40 2.24 8.90
C ALA A 36 8.15 3.46 9.78
N ARG A 37 8.19 3.30 11.12
CA ARG A 37 8.00 4.41 12.07
C ARG A 37 9.15 5.40 12.05
N GLU A 38 10.40 4.93 11.94
CA GLU A 38 11.57 5.79 11.83
C GLU A 38 11.52 6.65 10.55
N ARG A 39 11.14 6.05 9.43
CA ARG A 39 10.91 6.79 8.17
C ARG A 39 9.89 7.91 8.35
N THR A 40 8.78 7.59 9.01
CA THR A 40 7.70 8.56 9.26
C THR A 40 8.15 9.69 10.17
N GLN A 41 8.88 9.38 11.25
CA GLN A 41 9.45 10.39 12.15
C GLN A 41 10.33 11.36 11.38
N VAL A 42 11.29 10.87 10.60
CA VAL A 42 12.19 11.70 9.78
C VAL A 42 11.40 12.61 8.82
N LEU A 43 10.36 12.08 8.15
CA LEU A 43 9.53 12.87 7.23
C LEU A 43 8.79 14.00 7.95
N MET A 44 8.19 13.72 9.11
CA MET A 44 7.45 14.70 9.90
C MET A 44 8.38 15.81 10.43
N ASP A 45 9.58 15.45 10.90
CA ASP A 45 10.56 16.42 11.39
C ASP A 45 11.12 17.30 10.27
N ILE A 46 11.36 16.73 9.08
CA ILE A 46 11.75 17.51 7.91
C ILE A 46 10.64 18.47 7.50
N ALA A 47 9.38 18.04 7.53
CA ALA A 47 8.24 18.92 7.23
C ALA A 47 8.21 20.11 8.21
N ASN A 48 8.41 19.87 9.51
CA ASN A 48 8.52 20.92 10.50
C ASN A 48 9.68 21.90 10.21
N GLN A 49 10.87 21.38 9.89
CA GLN A 49 12.02 22.20 9.55
C GLN A 49 11.81 23.10 8.33
N GLN A 50 11.05 22.60 7.35
CA GLN A 50 10.79 23.29 6.08
C GLN A 50 9.49 24.11 6.09
N ASN A 51 8.76 24.15 7.22
CA ASN A 51 7.42 24.74 7.31
C ASN A 51 6.48 24.20 6.21
N GLY A 52 6.54 22.90 6.00
CA GLY A 52 5.82 22.17 4.95
C GLY A 52 4.87 21.11 5.52
N ILE A 53 4.33 20.30 4.64
CA ILE A 53 3.48 19.14 4.99
C ILE A 53 4.03 17.86 4.38
N VAL A 54 3.72 16.73 5.01
CA VAL A 54 3.95 15.40 4.44
C VAL A 54 2.75 14.99 3.61
N VAL A 55 2.97 14.74 2.32
CA VAL A 55 1.98 14.17 1.42
C VAL A 55 2.13 12.66 1.42
N GLY A 56 1.06 11.96 1.80
CA GLY A 56 1.04 10.49 1.87
C GLY A 56 0.83 9.84 0.52
N THR A 57 1.42 8.67 0.35
CA THR A 57 1.36 7.87 -0.89
C THR A 57 0.45 6.65 -0.78
N GLY A 58 -0.05 6.32 0.42
CA GLY A 58 -0.97 5.20 0.64
C GLY A 58 -2.24 5.32 -0.19
N ASP A 59 -2.72 4.21 -0.72
CA ASP A 59 -3.91 4.14 -1.56
C ASP A 59 -5.12 3.51 -0.83
N LEU A 60 -6.29 3.61 -1.45
CA LEU A 60 -7.55 3.11 -0.90
C LEU A 60 -7.52 1.61 -0.59
N SER A 61 -6.83 0.81 -1.40
CA SER A 61 -6.75 -0.65 -1.23
C SER A 61 -5.91 -1.03 -0.01
N GLU A 62 -4.78 -0.34 0.19
CA GLU A 62 -3.94 -0.51 1.38
C GLU A 62 -4.70 -0.12 2.65
N LEU A 63 -5.43 0.99 2.61
CA LEU A 63 -6.25 1.45 3.72
C LEU A 63 -7.37 0.46 4.05
N ALA A 64 -8.04 -0.09 3.03
CA ALA A 64 -9.10 -1.09 3.22
C ALA A 64 -8.58 -2.38 3.86
N LEU A 65 -7.44 -2.88 3.40
CA LEU A 65 -6.82 -4.12 3.87
C LEU A 65 -6.01 -3.93 5.16
N GLY A 66 -5.75 -2.68 5.57
CA GLY A 66 -4.82 -2.35 6.65
C GLY A 66 -3.40 -2.84 6.36
N TRP A 67 -2.99 -2.80 5.09
CA TRP A 67 -1.66 -3.18 4.65
C TRP A 67 -0.71 -1.99 4.79
N ALA A 68 -0.46 -1.63 6.02
CA ALA A 68 0.43 -0.55 6.44
C ALA A 68 0.82 -0.74 7.91
N THR A 69 1.94 -0.17 8.32
CA THR A 69 2.34 -0.12 9.72
C THR A 69 1.52 0.93 10.46
N TYR A 70 0.86 0.56 11.55
CA TYR A 70 0.15 1.50 12.41
C TYR A 70 1.13 2.55 12.99
N ASN A 71 0.77 3.82 12.87
CA ASN A 71 1.65 4.96 13.19
C ASN A 71 3.00 4.94 12.46
N GLY A 72 3.01 4.43 11.23
CA GLY A 72 4.18 4.38 10.36
C GLY A 72 3.85 4.91 8.97
N ASP A 73 4.08 4.10 7.95
CA ASP A 73 4.02 4.46 6.53
C ASP A 73 2.65 4.99 6.04
N HIS A 74 1.55 4.74 6.74
CA HIS A 74 0.25 5.33 6.41
C HIS A 74 0.05 6.75 7.00
N MET A 75 0.96 7.20 7.87
CA MET A 75 0.86 8.52 8.50
C MET A 75 1.36 9.60 7.56
N SER A 76 0.52 10.60 7.35
CA SER A 76 0.84 11.82 6.60
C SER A 76 -0.09 12.95 7.03
N MET A 77 0.18 14.16 6.55
CA MET A 77 -0.70 15.31 6.80
C MET A 77 -1.79 15.44 5.74
N TYR A 78 -1.59 14.84 4.56
CA TYR A 78 -2.56 14.83 3.47
C TYR A 78 -2.41 13.59 2.60
N GLY A 79 -3.48 12.80 2.42
CA GLY A 79 -3.50 11.54 1.67
C GLY A 79 -4.06 11.69 0.27
N VAL A 80 -3.22 12.00 -0.73
CA VAL A 80 -3.69 12.29 -2.10
C VAL A 80 -4.38 11.09 -2.77
N ASN A 81 -3.99 9.86 -2.44
CA ASN A 81 -4.53 8.63 -3.04
C ASN A 81 -5.55 7.92 -2.14
N GLY A 82 -6.00 8.55 -1.04
CA GLY A 82 -6.90 7.92 -0.07
C GLY A 82 -8.24 7.44 -0.62
N SER A 83 -8.67 7.93 -1.78
CA SER A 83 -9.88 7.49 -2.49
C SER A 83 -9.59 6.80 -3.84
N ILE A 84 -8.32 6.46 -4.12
CA ILE A 84 -7.90 5.85 -5.38
C ILE A 84 -7.42 4.43 -5.10
N PRO A 85 -8.08 3.38 -5.61
CA PRO A 85 -7.64 2.01 -5.40
C PRO A 85 -6.35 1.69 -6.17
N LYS A 86 -5.58 0.72 -5.70
CA LYS A 86 -4.28 0.30 -6.28
C LYS A 86 -4.35 0.04 -7.78
N THR A 87 -5.41 -0.63 -8.23
CA THR A 87 -5.62 -0.89 -9.66
C THR A 87 -5.77 0.39 -10.47
N LEU A 88 -6.50 1.38 -9.95
CA LEU A 88 -6.65 2.68 -10.62
C LEU A 88 -5.34 3.48 -10.60
N VAL A 89 -4.53 3.42 -9.55
CA VAL A 89 -3.19 4.04 -9.51
C VAL A 89 -2.36 3.53 -10.69
N ARG A 90 -2.36 2.22 -10.96
CA ARG A 90 -1.63 1.64 -12.11
C ARG A 90 -2.11 2.19 -13.45
N TYR A 91 -3.43 2.37 -13.64
CA TYR A 91 -3.98 2.99 -14.85
C TYR A 91 -3.58 4.45 -14.99
N LEU A 92 -3.55 5.20 -13.89
CA LEU A 92 -3.11 6.61 -13.90
C LEU A 92 -1.63 6.75 -14.25
N VAL A 93 -0.77 5.88 -13.71
CA VAL A 93 0.67 5.86 -14.05
C VAL A 93 0.86 5.50 -15.53
N ARG A 94 0.11 4.51 -16.06
CA ARG A 94 0.13 4.16 -17.48
C ARG A 94 -0.31 5.34 -18.35
N HIS A 95 -1.42 5.98 -18.00
CA HIS A 95 -1.89 7.15 -18.73
C HIS A 95 -0.85 8.28 -18.72
N ALA A 96 -0.18 8.52 -17.60
CA ALA A 96 0.91 9.48 -17.53
C ALA A 96 2.08 9.10 -18.45
N ALA A 97 2.47 7.80 -18.50
CA ALA A 97 3.50 7.30 -19.43
C ALA A 97 3.10 7.52 -20.89
N ASP A 98 1.84 7.19 -21.23
CA ASP A 98 1.32 7.31 -22.63
C ASP A 98 1.24 8.77 -23.10
N THR A 99 1.13 9.75 -22.19
CA THR A 99 0.80 11.15 -22.51
C THR A 99 1.86 12.17 -22.13
N CYS A 100 2.95 11.77 -21.45
CA CYS A 100 3.95 12.73 -20.94
C CYS A 100 4.77 13.43 -22.04
N GLY A 101 4.85 12.86 -23.25
CA GLY A 101 5.63 13.43 -24.36
C GLY A 101 7.16 13.37 -24.16
N ASP A 102 7.64 12.62 -23.16
CA ASP A 102 9.05 12.40 -22.84
C ASP A 102 9.33 10.89 -22.80
N GLU A 103 10.07 10.39 -23.76
CA GLU A 103 10.36 8.95 -23.90
C GLU A 103 11.16 8.40 -22.70
N ALA A 104 12.07 9.18 -22.12
CA ALA A 104 12.87 8.74 -20.98
C ALA A 104 12.00 8.63 -19.72
N LEU A 105 11.10 9.58 -19.51
CA LEU A 105 10.13 9.53 -18.41
C LEU A 105 9.14 8.38 -18.62
N ALA A 106 8.62 8.19 -19.83
CA ALA A 106 7.71 7.10 -20.16
C ALA A 106 8.34 5.73 -19.84
N ALA A 107 9.60 5.52 -20.22
CA ALA A 107 10.33 4.29 -19.94
C ALA A 107 10.42 3.99 -18.43
N VAL A 108 10.72 5.00 -17.62
CA VAL A 108 10.75 4.88 -16.14
C VAL A 108 9.38 4.53 -15.58
N LEU A 109 8.31 5.17 -16.07
CA LEU A 109 6.94 4.90 -15.61
C LEU A 109 6.47 3.48 -15.97
N TYR A 110 6.85 2.97 -17.15
CA TYR A 110 6.57 1.58 -17.52
C TYR A 110 7.36 0.59 -16.66
N ASP A 111 8.63 0.86 -16.39
CA ASP A 111 9.46 0.04 -15.49
C ASP A 111 8.83 -0.05 -14.09
N ILE A 112 8.33 1.06 -13.55
CA ILE A 112 7.56 1.07 -12.29
C ILE A 112 6.32 0.17 -12.37
N LEU A 113 5.58 0.20 -13.49
CA LEU A 113 4.40 -0.64 -13.68
C LEU A 113 4.72 -2.14 -13.76
N ASP A 114 5.87 -2.48 -14.29
CA ASP A 114 6.34 -3.86 -14.44
C ASP A 114 7.01 -4.39 -13.15
N THR A 115 7.38 -3.50 -12.23
CA THR A 115 7.93 -3.87 -10.93
C THR A 115 6.83 -4.49 -10.03
N PRO A 116 7.03 -5.71 -9.52
CA PRO A 116 6.08 -6.33 -8.60
C PRO A 116 5.95 -5.55 -7.30
N VAL A 117 4.72 -5.46 -6.77
CA VAL A 117 4.49 -4.90 -5.43
C VAL A 117 5.08 -5.84 -4.39
N SER A 118 6.03 -5.37 -3.61
CA SER A 118 6.76 -6.15 -2.60
C SER A 118 6.85 -5.39 -1.27
N PRO A 119 7.05 -6.11 -0.15
CA PRO A 119 7.40 -5.48 1.12
C PRO A 119 8.76 -4.77 1.00
N GLU A 120 8.79 -3.45 1.11
CA GLU A 120 10.00 -2.62 0.93
C GLU A 120 11.01 -2.74 2.10
N LEU A 121 10.57 -3.23 3.25
CA LEU A 121 11.33 -3.18 4.50
C LEU A 121 12.06 -4.48 4.83
N LEU A 122 11.83 -5.53 4.06
CA LEU A 122 12.59 -6.78 4.16
C LEU A 122 13.88 -6.68 3.33
N PRO A 123 14.99 -7.27 3.81
CA PRO A 123 16.19 -7.37 3.00
C PRO A 123 15.89 -8.11 1.70
N ALA A 124 16.47 -7.64 0.59
CA ALA A 124 16.47 -8.42 -0.64
C ALA A 124 17.28 -9.72 -0.44
N GLU A 125 16.96 -10.77 -1.20
CA GLU A 125 17.79 -11.98 -1.27
C GLU A 125 19.21 -11.61 -1.73
N GLU A 126 20.19 -12.49 -1.46
CA GLU A 126 21.60 -12.24 -1.80
C GLU A 126 21.83 -11.98 -3.29
N ASP A 127 20.94 -12.49 -4.16
CA ASP A 127 20.95 -12.26 -5.61
C ASP A 127 20.18 -11.01 -6.05
N GLY A 128 19.66 -10.21 -5.11
CA GLY A 128 18.86 -9.00 -5.37
C GLY A 128 17.41 -9.29 -5.77
N THR A 129 16.96 -10.54 -5.72
CA THR A 129 15.57 -10.88 -6.01
C THR A 129 14.64 -10.47 -4.86
N ILE A 130 13.38 -10.18 -5.21
CA ILE A 130 12.34 -9.84 -4.24
C ILE A 130 11.93 -11.12 -3.51
N ALA A 131 12.28 -11.22 -2.23
CA ALA A 131 12.03 -12.38 -1.39
C ALA A 131 10.53 -12.74 -1.28
N GLN A 132 9.65 -11.76 -1.40
CA GLN A 132 8.21 -11.96 -1.20
C GLN A 132 7.39 -10.93 -1.98
N LYS A 133 6.35 -11.39 -2.69
CA LYS A 133 5.37 -10.50 -3.32
C LYS A 133 4.21 -10.25 -2.37
N THR A 134 3.80 -8.99 -2.25
CA THR A 134 2.65 -8.60 -1.40
C THR A 134 1.38 -9.36 -1.79
N GLU A 135 1.12 -9.56 -3.08
CA GLU A 135 -0.07 -10.26 -3.55
C GLU A 135 -0.11 -11.76 -3.20
N ASP A 136 1.04 -12.38 -2.94
CA ASP A 136 1.09 -13.77 -2.45
C ASP A 136 0.53 -13.88 -1.02
N LEU A 137 0.65 -12.82 -0.24
CA LEU A 137 0.18 -12.76 1.14
C LEU A 137 -1.25 -12.26 1.27
N VAL A 138 -1.57 -11.18 0.60
CA VAL A 138 -2.88 -10.53 0.73
C VAL A 138 -3.84 -10.91 -0.37
N GLY A 139 -3.36 -11.34 -1.52
CA GLY A 139 -4.12 -11.67 -2.72
C GLY A 139 -4.10 -10.57 -3.78
N PRO A 140 -4.60 -10.87 -4.99
CA PRO A 140 -4.62 -9.94 -6.11
C PRO A 140 -5.44 -8.68 -5.79
N TYR A 141 -4.84 -7.51 -5.98
CA TYR A 141 -5.50 -6.23 -5.72
C TYR A 141 -6.74 -6.02 -6.59
N GLU A 142 -6.77 -6.55 -7.81
CA GLU A 142 -7.96 -6.45 -8.66
C GLU A 142 -9.21 -7.11 -8.07
N LEU A 143 -9.04 -8.21 -7.33
CA LEU A 143 -10.15 -8.84 -6.61
C LEU A 143 -10.54 -7.99 -5.40
N HIS A 144 -9.58 -7.48 -4.64
CA HIS A 144 -9.84 -6.65 -3.46
C HIS A 144 -10.54 -5.35 -3.82
N ASP A 145 -10.10 -4.68 -4.87
CA ASP A 145 -10.70 -3.43 -5.34
C ASP A 145 -12.13 -3.66 -5.85
N PHE A 146 -12.38 -4.78 -6.53
CA PHE A 146 -13.72 -5.19 -6.92
C PHE A 146 -14.62 -5.45 -5.69
N PHE A 147 -14.11 -6.18 -4.68
CA PHE A 147 -14.87 -6.46 -3.46
C PHE A 147 -15.17 -5.17 -2.70
N LEU A 148 -14.17 -4.30 -2.54
CA LEU A 148 -14.29 -3.02 -1.88
C LEU A 148 -15.34 -2.13 -2.55
N TYR A 149 -15.31 -2.02 -3.87
CA TYR A 149 -16.25 -1.22 -4.63
C TYR A 149 -17.69 -1.69 -4.42
N HIS A 150 -17.95 -3.00 -4.57
CA HIS A 150 -19.28 -3.54 -4.40
C HIS A 150 -19.77 -3.50 -2.95
N PHE A 151 -18.87 -3.66 -1.99
CA PHE A 151 -19.19 -3.60 -0.58
C PHE A 151 -19.54 -2.18 -0.13
N ILE A 152 -18.65 -1.21 -0.40
CA ILE A 152 -18.83 0.15 0.12
C ILE A 152 -19.82 0.95 -0.74
N ARG A 153 -19.71 0.87 -2.06
CA ARG A 153 -20.58 1.67 -2.96
C ARG A 153 -22.03 1.20 -2.96
N TYR A 154 -22.25 -0.10 -2.90
CA TYR A 154 -23.59 -0.70 -3.08
C TYR A 154 -24.10 -1.46 -1.85
N GLY A 155 -23.32 -1.60 -0.79
CA GLY A 155 -23.73 -2.38 0.38
C GLY A 155 -24.00 -3.85 0.07
N CYS A 156 -23.35 -4.41 -0.96
CA CYS A 156 -23.60 -5.79 -1.37
C CYS A 156 -23.15 -6.76 -0.28
N PRO A 157 -24.00 -7.74 0.11
CA PRO A 157 -23.59 -8.78 1.03
C PRO A 157 -22.54 -9.72 0.39
N PRO A 158 -21.69 -10.41 1.18
CA PRO A 158 -20.59 -11.24 0.68
C PRO A 158 -21.00 -12.27 -0.39
N ARG A 159 -22.16 -12.89 -0.25
CA ARG A 159 -22.68 -13.85 -1.25
C ARG A 159 -22.93 -13.22 -2.61
N LYS A 160 -23.46 -11.99 -2.63
CA LYS A 160 -23.69 -11.26 -3.88
C LYS A 160 -22.37 -10.84 -4.51
N ILE A 161 -21.41 -10.37 -3.70
CA ILE A 161 -20.07 -10.00 -4.17
C ILE A 161 -19.36 -11.22 -4.78
N LEU A 162 -19.43 -12.40 -4.13
CA LEU A 162 -18.88 -13.63 -4.67
C LEU A 162 -19.45 -13.95 -6.06
N HIS A 163 -20.77 -13.93 -6.20
CA HIS A 163 -21.44 -14.21 -7.47
C HIS A 163 -21.06 -13.21 -8.58
N LEU A 164 -21.04 -11.91 -8.25
CA LEU A 164 -20.63 -10.88 -9.20
C LEU A 164 -19.16 -11.05 -9.63
N ALA A 165 -18.28 -11.43 -8.70
CA ALA A 165 -16.87 -11.68 -8.99
C ALA A 165 -16.68 -12.93 -9.87
N GLU A 166 -17.45 -14.00 -9.65
CA GLU A 166 -17.44 -15.19 -10.53
C GLU A 166 -17.78 -14.84 -11.99
N LEU A 167 -18.71 -13.92 -12.18
CA LEU A 167 -19.08 -13.44 -13.51
C LEU A 167 -18.02 -12.53 -14.12
N ALA A 168 -17.54 -11.55 -13.32
CA ALA A 168 -16.58 -10.54 -13.79
C ALA A 168 -15.19 -11.12 -14.12
N PHE A 169 -14.78 -12.14 -13.39
CA PHE A 169 -13.47 -12.76 -13.51
C PHE A 169 -13.51 -14.17 -14.12
N ALA A 170 -14.59 -14.50 -14.82
CA ALA A 170 -14.73 -15.80 -15.48
C ALA A 170 -13.53 -16.09 -16.41
N GLY A 171 -12.94 -17.28 -16.27
CA GLY A 171 -11.74 -17.68 -17.02
C GLY A 171 -10.41 -17.14 -16.48
N ARG A 172 -10.43 -16.26 -15.47
CA ARG A 172 -9.20 -15.73 -14.81
C ARG A 172 -8.98 -16.32 -13.44
N TYR A 173 -10.05 -16.45 -12.65
CA TYR A 173 -10.03 -17.03 -11.31
C TYR A 173 -11.16 -18.04 -11.17
N ASP A 174 -10.88 -19.17 -10.52
CA ASP A 174 -11.92 -20.10 -10.12
C ASP A 174 -12.66 -19.63 -8.86
N ARG A 175 -13.81 -20.26 -8.60
CA ARG A 175 -14.63 -19.96 -7.43
C ARG A 175 -13.86 -20.10 -6.11
N ALA A 176 -12.96 -21.10 -6.00
CA ALA A 176 -12.23 -21.37 -4.78
C ALA A 176 -11.24 -20.24 -4.48
N ALA A 177 -10.52 -19.76 -5.48
CA ALA A 177 -9.63 -18.61 -5.39
C ALA A 177 -10.39 -17.33 -5.01
N ILE A 178 -11.50 -17.02 -5.70
CA ILE A 178 -12.33 -15.84 -5.40
C ILE A 178 -12.84 -15.91 -3.96
N LEU A 179 -13.36 -17.05 -3.51
CA LEU A 179 -13.87 -17.22 -2.15
C LEU A 179 -12.75 -17.10 -1.10
N LYS A 180 -11.55 -17.64 -1.36
CA LYS A 180 -10.38 -17.49 -0.49
C LYS A 180 -10.08 -16.01 -0.25
N TRP A 181 -9.97 -15.25 -1.32
CA TRP A 181 -9.59 -13.84 -1.23
C TRP A 181 -10.72 -12.94 -0.72
N LEU A 182 -11.96 -13.27 -1.00
CA LEU A 182 -13.12 -12.58 -0.40
C LEU A 182 -13.16 -12.76 1.13
N ARG A 183 -12.87 -13.96 1.64
CA ARG A 183 -12.73 -14.21 3.08
C ARG A 183 -11.56 -13.41 3.68
N THR A 184 -10.42 -13.37 2.99
CA THR A 184 -9.26 -12.58 3.40
C THR A 184 -9.59 -11.10 3.43
N PHE A 185 -10.28 -10.57 2.40
CA PHE A 185 -10.75 -9.19 2.34
C PHE A 185 -11.59 -8.83 3.57
N PHE A 186 -12.68 -9.54 3.84
CA PHE A 186 -13.54 -9.21 4.97
C PHE A 186 -12.84 -9.36 6.31
N ARG A 187 -12.04 -10.43 6.49
CA ARG A 187 -11.27 -10.61 7.71
C ARG A 187 -10.35 -9.41 7.96
N ARG A 188 -9.55 -9.01 6.96
CA ARG A 188 -8.64 -7.88 7.09
C ARG A 188 -9.37 -6.56 7.26
N PHE A 189 -10.40 -6.31 6.46
CA PHE A 189 -11.18 -5.09 6.51
C PHE A 189 -11.68 -4.77 7.93
N PHE A 190 -12.18 -5.77 8.64
CA PHE A 190 -12.69 -5.58 10.01
C PHE A 190 -11.60 -5.70 11.08
N GLN A 191 -10.69 -6.65 10.99
CA GLN A 191 -9.64 -6.82 12.01
C GLN A 191 -8.64 -5.66 12.01
N GLN A 192 -8.38 -5.05 10.87
CA GLN A 192 -7.43 -3.93 10.73
C GLN A 192 -8.11 -2.56 10.79
N GLN A 193 -9.37 -2.50 11.19
CA GLN A 193 -10.14 -1.24 11.23
C GLN A 193 -9.48 -0.17 12.10
N PHE A 194 -8.84 -0.54 13.19
CA PHE A 194 -8.16 0.41 14.10
C PHE A 194 -7.10 1.26 13.38
N LYS A 195 -6.49 0.75 12.30
CA LYS A 195 -5.52 1.51 11.51
C LYS A 195 -6.16 2.67 10.76
N ARG A 196 -7.45 2.60 10.47
CA ARG A 196 -8.19 3.65 9.75
C ARG A 196 -8.61 4.83 10.64
N SER A 197 -8.56 4.69 11.97
CA SER A 197 -8.94 5.77 12.89
C SER A 197 -8.01 6.98 12.87
N CYS A 198 -6.82 6.85 12.28
CA CYS A 198 -5.81 7.91 12.18
C CYS A 198 -5.41 8.22 10.73
N LEU A 199 -6.31 7.97 9.77
CA LEU A 199 -6.05 8.32 8.37
C LEU A 199 -6.04 9.84 8.18
N PRO A 200 -5.11 10.36 7.35
CA PRO A 200 -5.11 11.77 7.00
C PRO A 200 -6.29 12.12 6.10
N ASP A 201 -6.68 13.38 6.12
CA ASP A 201 -7.61 13.92 5.13
C ASP A 201 -7.03 13.84 3.72
N GLY A 202 -7.91 13.75 2.73
CA GLY A 202 -7.53 13.70 1.33
C GLY A 202 -8.68 14.00 0.39
N PRO A 203 -8.43 14.17 -0.90
CA PRO A 203 -9.48 14.48 -1.87
C PRO A 203 -10.34 13.24 -2.13
N LYS A 204 -11.65 13.44 -2.24
CA LYS A 204 -12.54 12.40 -2.76
C LYS A 204 -12.56 12.48 -4.28
N VAL A 205 -11.77 11.63 -4.94
CA VAL A 205 -11.70 11.56 -6.40
C VAL A 205 -12.72 10.57 -6.97
N GLY A 206 -12.83 9.40 -6.36
CA GLY A 206 -13.75 8.34 -6.79
C GLY A 206 -15.08 8.34 -6.07
N SER A 207 -15.89 7.32 -6.34
CA SER A 207 -17.20 7.11 -5.70
C SER A 207 -17.12 6.31 -4.39
N VAL A 208 -15.94 5.82 -4.03
CA VAL A 208 -15.64 5.07 -2.81
C VAL A 208 -14.55 5.77 -2.02
N THR A 209 -14.75 5.91 -0.71
CA THR A 209 -13.76 6.38 0.25
C THR A 209 -14.01 5.68 1.60
N LEU A 210 -13.00 5.62 2.44
CA LEU A 210 -13.04 5.03 3.79
C LEU A 210 -12.95 6.13 4.85
#